data_4153fc3603c6d679815f80794e9cf29f
#
_entry.id   4153fc3603c6d679815f80794e9cf29f
#
_cell.length_a   1.000
_cell.length_b   1.000
_cell.length_c   1.000
_cell.angle_alpha   90.00
_cell.angle_beta   90.00
_cell.angle_gamma   90.00
#
_symmetry.space_group_name_H-M   'P 1'
#
loop_
_entity.id
_entity.type
_entity.pdbx_description
1 polymer ?
#
loop_
_entity_poly.entity_id
_entity_poly.type
_entity_poly.pdbx_seq_one_letter_code
_entity_poly.pdbx_strand_id
1 'polypeptide(L)'
;MNRYINYINNIEINISSYCNKLTSNNKFIFYFYRIVTSAADWWMYLIYAILLLLITDYNKAINMIILGSLAYFFHYPIYYIIKNITKRKRPFEREENNIKCFVKPPDKYSMPSGHTSGITITILTIIHYFEGTNIFLILPILIALSRIFLGVHYPSDTIIGFLLGCTCYYIASLILT
;
A
#
# COMPACT_ATOMS: atom_id res chain seq x y z
N MET A 1 -16.71 -20.34 -14.57
CA MET A 1 -15.74 -19.26 -14.23
C MET A 1 -16.42 -18.01 -13.68
N ASN A 2 -17.48 -17.51 -14.27
CA ASN A 2 -18.17 -16.27 -13.82
C ASN A 2 -18.77 -16.33 -12.41
N ARG A 3 -19.26 -17.50 -11.92
CA ARG A 3 -19.91 -17.63 -10.60
C ARG A 3 -18.93 -17.41 -9.44
N TYR A 4 -17.71 -17.92 -9.50
CA TYR A 4 -16.68 -17.73 -8.48
C TYR A 4 -16.16 -16.29 -8.43
N ILE A 5 -15.98 -15.67 -9.61
CA ILE A 5 -15.55 -14.27 -9.70
C ILE A 5 -16.61 -13.35 -9.07
N ASN A 6 -17.88 -13.57 -9.37
CA ASN A 6 -18.98 -12.79 -8.77
C ASN A 6 -19.07 -13.01 -7.27
N TYR A 7 -18.84 -14.22 -6.77
CA TYR A 7 -18.82 -14.53 -5.34
C TYR A 7 -17.71 -13.78 -4.60
N ILE A 8 -16.48 -13.81 -5.15
CA ILE A 8 -15.34 -13.08 -4.57
C ILE A 8 -15.61 -11.56 -4.59
N ASN A 9 -16.11 -11.03 -5.70
CA ASN A 9 -16.44 -9.61 -5.80
C ASN A 9 -17.48 -9.20 -4.75
N ASN A 10 -18.50 -10.00 -4.51
CA ASN A 10 -19.53 -9.71 -3.49
C ASN A 10 -18.92 -9.70 -2.07
N ILE A 11 -18.03 -10.63 -1.75
CA ILE A 11 -17.32 -10.65 -0.47
C ILE A 11 -16.51 -9.37 -0.29
N GLU A 12 -15.73 -8.96 -1.29
CA GLU A 12 -14.90 -7.75 -1.22
C GLU A 12 -15.73 -6.48 -1.06
N ILE A 13 -16.86 -6.38 -1.76
CA ILE A 13 -17.81 -5.27 -1.65
C ILE A 13 -18.37 -5.21 -0.22
N ASN A 14 -18.80 -6.34 0.33
CA ASN A 14 -19.37 -6.42 1.67
C ASN A 14 -18.35 -6.00 2.73
N ILE A 15 -17.11 -6.50 2.65
CA ILE A 15 -16.02 -6.11 3.56
C ILE A 15 -15.76 -4.60 3.45
N SER A 16 -15.59 -4.09 2.23
CA SER A 16 -15.30 -2.67 1.99
C SER A 16 -16.44 -1.76 2.48
N SER A 17 -17.68 -2.14 2.22
CA SER A 17 -18.87 -1.38 2.68
C SER A 17 -18.99 -1.39 4.21
N TYR A 18 -18.77 -2.54 4.85
CA TYR A 18 -18.77 -2.64 6.31
C TYR A 18 -17.70 -1.76 6.96
N CYS A 19 -16.43 -1.86 6.50
CA CYS A 19 -15.34 -1.04 7.00
C CYS A 19 -15.60 0.46 6.79
N ASN A 20 -16.10 0.84 5.63
CA ASN A 20 -16.41 2.22 5.29
C ASN A 20 -17.58 2.78 6.14
N LYS A 21 -18.59 1.97 6.43
CA LYS A 21 -19.69 2.32 7.35
C LYS A 21 -19.18 2.59 8.76
N LEU A 22 -18.25 1.77 9.27
CA LEU A 22 -17.61 2.01 10.57
C LEU A 22 -16.87 3.36 10.58
N THR A 23 -16.13 3.67 9.51
CA THR A 23 -15.46 4.97 9.35
C THR A 23 -16.44 6.13 9.29
N SER A 24 -17.57 5.98 8.59
CA SER A 24 -18.63 7.00 8.50
C SER A 24 -19.26 7.32 9.84
N ASN A 25 -19.40 6.31 10.70
CA ASN A 25 -20.13 6.42 11.98
C ASN A 25 -19.22 6.76 13.17
N ASN A 26 -17.89 6.65 13.01
CA ASN A 26 -16.97 6.86 14.11
C ASN A 26 -15.80 7.75 13.70
N LYS A 27 -15.78 8.97 14.25
CA LYS A 27 -14.70 9.96 13.99
C LYS A 27 -13.33 9.47 14.42
N PHE A 28 -13.22 8.67 15.49
CA PHE A 28 -11.95 8.11 15.94
C PHE A 28 -11.38 7.17 14.89
N ILE A 29 -12.19 6.24 14.35
CA ILE A 29 -11.79 5.33 13.26
C ILE A 29 -11.34 6.12 12.03
N PHE A 30 -12.09 7.16 11.66
CA PHE A 30 -11.73 8.04 10.55
C PHE A 30 -10.36 8.69 10.75
N TYR A 31 -10.12 9.38 11.87
CA TYR A 31 -8.86 10.07 12.12
C TYR A 31 -7.70 9.09 12.26
N PHE A 32 -7.91 7.95 12.92
CA PHE A 32 -6.91 6.90 13.05
C PHE A 32 -6.41 6.43 11.67
N TYR A 33 -7.32 5.99 10.78
CA TYR A 33 -6.91 5.53 9.46
C TYR A 33 -6.45 6.66 8.54
N ARG A 34 -6.90 7.88 8.77
CA ARG A 34 -6.41 9.05 8.04
C ARG A 34 -4.94 9.36 8.39
N ILE A 35 -4.56 9.23 9.66
CA ILE A 35 -3.18 9.38 10.11
C ILE A 35 -2.33 8.19 9.63
N VAL A 36 -2.81 6.97 9.79
CA VAL A 36 -2.12 5.77 9.33
C VAL A 36 -1.79 5.85 7.83
N THR A 37 -2.77 6.20 6.99
CA THR A 37 -2.54 6.25 5.54
C THR A 37 -1.51 7.30 5.14
N SER A 38 -1.38 8.42 5.88
CA SER A 38 -0.41 9.48 5.55
C SER A 38 1.04 9.03 5.67
N ALA A 39 1.34 7.99 6.45
CA ALA A 39 2.67 7.40 6.52
C ALA A 39 3.14 6.75 5.20
N ALA A 40 2.24 6.51 4.26
CA ALA A 40 2.57 5.99 2.93
C ALA A 40 2.32 7.03 1.80
N ASP A 41 2.20 8.30 2.13
CA ASP A 41 2.14 9.38 1.14
C ASP A 41 3.54 9.58 0.51
N TRP A 42 3.58 10.00 -0.75
CA TRP A 42 4.81 10.09 -1.54
C TRP A 42 5.92 10.95 -0.90
N TRP A 43 5.57 12.02 -0.19
CA TRP A 43 6.52 12.91 0.49
C TRP A 43 7.14 12.30 1.76
N MET A 44 6.47 11.30 2.38
CA MET A 44 7.00 10.59 3.54
C MET A 44 8.27 9.79 3.21
N TYR A 45 8.39 9.28 1.99
CA TYR A 45 9.59 8.54 1.59
C TYR A 45 10.84 9.42 1.56
N LEU A 46 10.69 10.71 1.24
CA LEU A 46 11.79 11.68 1.38
C LEU A 46 12.15 11.89 2.85
N ILE A 47 11.16 12.02 3.73
CA ILE A 47 11.41 12.13 5.18
C ILE A 47 12.11 10.88 5.70
N TYR A 48 11.67 9.68 5.31
CA TYR A 48 12.32 8.43 5.71
C TYR A 48 13.78 8.38 5.25
N ALA A 49 14.08 8.78 4.02
CA ALA A 49 15.45 8.85 3.51
C ALA A 49 16.32 9.84 4.33
N ILE A 50 15.79 11.03 4.66
CA ILE A 50 16.49 12.01 5.49
C ILE A 50 16.72 11.45 6.90
N LEU A 51 15.71 10.85 7.52
CA LEU A 51 15.83 10.25 8.85
C LEU A 51 16.89 9.15 8.87
N LEU A 52 16.95 8.28 7.86
CA LEU A 52 17.96 7.25 7.73
C LEU A 52 19.38 7.84 7.71
N LEU A 53 19.60 8.94 6.98
CA LEU A 53 20.89 9.64 6.93
C LEU A 53 21.28 10.27 8.28
N LEU A 54 20.30 10.62 9.12
CA LEU A 54 20.55 11.26 10.41
C LEU A 54 20.75 10.26 11.56
N ILE A 55 20.12 9.08 11.49
CA ILE A 55 20.07 8.13 12.64
C ILE A 55 20.95 6.89 12.46
N THR A 56 21.56 6.69 11.29
CA THR A 56 22.41 5.52 11.02
C THR A 56 23.71 5.93 10.31
N ASP A 57 24.67 4.99 10.26
CA ASP A 57 25.93 5.21 9.52
C ASP A 57 25.67 5.57 8.07
N TYR A 58 26.42 6.55 7.56
CA TYR A 58 26.27 7.06 6.21
C TYR A 58 26.28 5.97 5.13
N ASN A 59 27.22 5.04 5.17
CA ASN A 59 27.31 3.93 4.20
C ASN A 59 26.10 3.02 4.27
N LYS A 60 25.61 2.73 5.47
CA LYS A 60 24.40 1.92 5.68
C LYS A 60 23.16 2.64 5.15
N ALA A 61 23.01 3.93 5.44
CA ALA A 61 21.90 4.74 4.92
C ALA A 61 21.90 4.77 3.38
N ILE A 62 23.04 5.00 2.75
CA ILE A 62 23.17 5.03 1.29
C ILE A 62 22.79 3.68 0.68
N ASN A 63 23.27 2.56 1.24
CA ASN A 63 22.93 1.23 0.74
C ASN A 63 21.40 0.96 0.86
N MET A 64 20.77 1.39 1.94
CA MET A 64 19.31 1.30 2.11
C MET A 64 18.57 2.14 1.07
N ILE A 65 19.03 3.36 0.82
CA ILE A 65 18.43 4.25 -0.20
C ILE A 65 18.60 3.66 -1.59
N ILE A 66 19.75 3.08 -1.90
CA ILE A 66 20.02 2.42 -3.19
C ILE A 66 19.08 1.21 -3.35
N LEU A 67 19.00 0.33 -2.35
CA LEU A 67 18.12 -0.85 -2.40
C LEU A 67 16.65 -0.45 -2.57
N GLY A 68 16.17 0.50 -1.77
CA GLY A 68 14.81 1.02 -1.87
C GLY A 68 14.53 1.65 -3.24
N SER A 69 15.45 2.49 -3.73
CA SER A 69 15.32 3.15 -5.04
C SER A 69 15.29 2.15 -6.19
N LEU A 70 16.13 1.11 -6.15
CA LEU A 70 16.14 0.04 -7.14
C LEU A 70 14.82 -0.77 -7.10
N ALA A 71 14.30 -1.06 -5.92
CA ALA A 71 13.01 -1.72 -5.78
C ALA A 71 11.87 -0.86 -6.36
N TYR A 72 11.88 0.47 -6.12
CA TYR A 72 10.92 1.40 -6.71
C TYR A 72 11.08 1.54 -8.23
N PHE A 73 12.30 1.44 -8.75
CA PHE A 73 12.56 1.43 -10.19
C PHE A 73 11.83 0.26 -10.89
N PHE A 74 11.85 -0.94 -10.31
CA PHE A 74 11.07 -2.07 -10.82
C PHE A 74 9.58 -1.94 -10.53
N HIS A 75 9.21 -1.40 -9.37
CA HIS A 75 7.83 -1.28 -8.94
C HIS A 75 7.02 -0.38 -9.87
N TYR A 76 7.54 0.80 -10.23
CA TYR A 76 6.76 1.81 -10.95
C TYR A 76 6.21 1.32 -12.30
N PRO A 77 7.02 0.73 -13.21
CA PRO A 77 6.50 0.23 -14.48
C PRO A 77 5.51 -0.94 -14.30
N ILE A 78 5.78 -1.88 -13.40
CA ILE A 78 4.90 -3.02 -13.16
C ILE A 78 3.55 -2.54 -12.58
N TYR A 79 3.60 -1.64 -11.61
CA TYR A 79 2.41 -1.00 -11.04
C TYR A 79 1.55 -0.32 -12.11
N TYR A 80 2.18 0.46 -12.99
CA TYR A 80 1.49 1.16 -14.07
C TYR A 80 0.88 0.20 -15.09
N ILE A 81 1.61 -0.86 -15.47
CA ILE A 81 1.12 -1.90 -16.38
C ILE A 81 -0.11 -2.59 -15.80
N ILE A 82 -0.05 -3.08 -14.55
CA ILE A 82 -1.17 -3.77 -13.90
C ILE A 82 -2.40 -2.84 -13.85
N LYS A 83 -2.23 -1.57 -13.48
CA LYS A 83 -3.33 -0.60 -13.46
C LYS A 83 -4.02 -0.44 -14.81
N ASN A 84 -3.24 -0.32 -15.87
CA ASN A 84 -3.78 -0.09 -17.22
C ASN A 84 -4.37 -1.36 -17.86
N ILE A 85 -3.93 -2.55 -17.42
CA ILE A 85 -4.54 -3.82 -17.86
C ILE A 85 -5.85 -4.06 -17.11
N THR A 86 -5.86 -3.92 -15.79
CA THR A 86 -7.03 -4.24 -14.97
C THR A 86 -8.14 -3.20 -15.08
N LYS A 87 -7.77 -1.92 -15.20
CA LYS A 87 -8.69 -0.76 -15.26
C LYS A 87 -9.81 -0.83 -14.23
N ARG A 88 -9.52 -1.39 -13.05
CA ARG A 88 -10.51 -1.67 -12.02
C ARG A 88 -11.05 -0.37 -11.44
N LYS A 89 -12.38 -0.19 -11.47
CA LYS A 89 -13.06 0.93 -10.81
C LYS A 89 -12.87 0.84 -9.30
N ARG A 90 -12.77 2.00 -8.64
CA ARG A 90 -12.65 2.08 -7.18
C ARG A 90 -13.96 1.77 -6.47
N PRO A 91 -13.93 1.34 -5.19
CA PRO A 91 -15.14 1.02 -4.43
C PRO A 91 -16.19 2.14 -4.45
N PHE A 92 -15.78 3.40 -4.28
CA PHE A 92 -16.66 4.56 -4.23
C PHE A 92 -17.21 5.00 -5.60
N GLU A 93 -16.61 4.54 -6.71
CA GLU A 93 -17.08 4.87 -8.08
C GLU A 93 -18.26 4.00 -8.53
N ARG A 94 -18.65 3.02 -7.71
CA ARG A 94 -19.81 2.17 -7.95
C ARG A 94 -20.93 2.60 -7.01
N GLU A 95 -21.92 3.32 -7.53
CA GLU A 95 -23.05 3.85 -6.77
C GLU A 95 -23.78 2.79 -5.96
N GLU A 96 -23.90 1.58 -6.52
CA GLU A 96 -24.53 0.41 -5.87
C GLU A 96 -23.86 -0.01 -4.55
N ASN A 97 -22.58 0.34 -4.34
CA ASN A 97 -21.84 -0.05 -3.14
C ASN A 97 -22.08 0.87 -1.94
N ASN A 98 -22.64 2.07 -2.14
CA ASN A 98 -22.86 3.09 -1.09
C ASN A 98 -21.61 3.36 -0.22
N ILE A 99 -20.41 3.37 -0.85
CA ILE A 99 -19.11 3.56 -0.20
C ILE A 99 -18.66 5.02 -0.39
N LYS A 100 -18.32 5.70 0.71
CA LYS A 100 -17.83 7.07 0.71
C LYS A 100 -16.33 7.13 0.48
N CYS A 101 -15.88 8.05 -0.35
CA CYS A 101 -14.47 8.36 -0.53
C CYS A 101 -14.01 9.37 0.53
N PHE A 102 -13.20 8.93 1.50
CA PHE A 102 -12.72 9.81 2.58
C PHE A 102 -11.37 10.47 2.27
N VAL A 103 -10.65 10.01 1.24
CA VAL A 103 -9.36 10.56 0.84
C VAL A 103 -9.26 10.58 -0.67
N LYS A 104 -8.71 11.66 -1.23
CA LYS A 104 -8.52 11.76 -2.68
C LYS A 104 -7.45 10.74 -3.13
N PRO A 105 -7.79 9.80 -4.02
CA PRO A 105 -6.79 8.88 -4.57
C PRO A 105 -5.86 9.61 -5.54
N PRO A 106 -4.57 9.20 -5.62
CA PRO A 106 -3.59 9.86 -6.50
C PRO A 106 -3.79 9.54 -7.98
N ASP A 107 -4.50 8.48 -8.30
CA ASP A 107 -4.69 7.98 -9.67
C ASP A 107 -6.10 7.40 -9.88
N LYS A 108 -6.40 7.04 -11.13
CA LYS A 108 -7.75 6.65 -11.57
C LYS A 108 -8.16 5.24 -11.13
N TYR A 109 -7.28 4.25 -11.23
CA TYR A 109 -7.66 2.84 -11.07
C TYR A 109 -7.35 2.30 -9.67
N SER A 110 -8.11 1.29 -9.21
CA SER A 110 -7.98 0.80 -7.86
C SER A 110 -6.86 -0.23 -7.68
N MET A 111 -6.67 -1.17 -8.60
CA MET A 111 -5.68 -2.26 -8.49
C MET A 111 -4.40 -1.96 -9.27
N PRO A 112 -3.21 -2.18 -8.65
CA PRO A 112 -2.97 -2.51 -7.26
C PRO A 112 -2.93 -1.27 -6.35
N SER A 113 -2.88 -1.46 -5.01
CA SER A 113 -2.72 -0.38 -4.05
C SER A 113 -1.27 0.11 -3.98
N GLY A 114 -1.02 1.35 -4.45
CA GLY A 114 0.31 1.96 -4.43
C GLY A 114 0.83 2.27 -3.02
N HIS A 115 -0.04 2.71 -2.10
CA HIS A 115 0.34 2.95 -0.70
C HIS A 115 0.80 1.65 -0.03
N THR A 116 0.07 0.54 -0.24
CA THR A 116 0.44 -0.74 0.34
C THR A 116 1.75 -1.27 -0.24
N SER A 117 1.93 -1.22 -1.56
CA SER A 117 3.17 -1.69 -2.19
C SER A 117 4.38 -0.83 -1.82
N GLY A 118 4.21 0.48 -1.78
CA GLY A 118 5.29 1.41 -1.41
C GLY A 118 5.78 1.19 0.01
N ILE A 119 4.88 1.20 1.01
CA ILE A 119 5.29 0.97 2.40
C ILE A 119 5.88 -0.43 2.60
N THR A 120 5.43 -1.44 1.83
CA THR A 120 6.00 -2.79 1.89
C THR A 120 7.47 -2.78 1.47
N ILE A 121 7.82 -2.13 0.36
CA ILE A 121 9.22 -1.96 -0.08
C ILE A 121 10.05 -1.30 1.02
N THR A 122 9.56 -0.19 1.57
CA THR A 122 10.27 0.57 2.62
C THR A 122 10.52 -0.28 3.87
N ILE A 123 9.50 -0.97 4.36
CA ILE A 123 9.64 -1.80 5.56
C ILE A 123 10.57 -2.99 5.33
N LEU A 124 10.48 -3.67 4.20
CA LEU A 124 11.38 -4.77 3.86
C LEU A 124 12.83 -4.29 3.72
N THR A 125 13.05 -3.08 3.18
CA THR A 125 14.37 -2.46 3.14
C THR A 125 14.91 -2.19 4.56
N ILE A 126 14.08 -1.69 5.48
CA ILE A 126 14.47 -1.48 6.87
C ILE A 126 14.83 -2.81 7.56
N ILE A 127 13.98 -3.82 7.40
CA ILE A 127 14.20 -5.15 7.99
C ILE A 127 15.49 -5.80 7.48
N HIS A 128 15.83 -5.59 6.21
CA HIS A 128 17.06 -6.12 5.60
C HIS A 128 18.33 -5.65 6.33
N TYR A 129 18.33 -4.39 6.78
CA TYR A 129 19.53 -3.77 7.37
C TYR A 129 19.50 -3.71 8.91
N PHE A 130 18.37 -3.95 9.55
CA PHE A 130 18.23 -3.88 11.00
C PHE A 130 17.59 -5.15 11.55
N GLU A 131 18.37 -5.93 12.27
CA GLU A 131 17.88 -7.11 12.98
C GLU A 131 16.82 -6.73 14.05
N GLY A 132 15.89 -7.64 14.30
CA GLY A 132 14.85 -7.45 15.32
C GLY A 132 13.70 -6.49 14.91
N THR A 133 13.73 -5.91 13.72
CA THR A 133 12.72 -4.94 13.26
C THR A 133 11.51 -5.57 12.57
N ASN A 134 11.36 -6.90 12.60
CA ASN A 134 10.24 -7.62 11.99
C ASN A 134 8.86 -7.16 12.47
N ILE A 135 8.76 -6.57 13.66
CA ILE A 135 7.53 -5.99 14.19
C ILE A 135 6.94 -4.92 13.24
N PHE A 136 7.79 -4.25 12.48
CA PHE A 136 7.33 -3.24 11.52
C PHE A 136 6.53 -3.81 10.34
N LEU A 137 6.50 -5.15 10.13
CA LEU A 137 5.60 -5.80 9.15
C LEU A 137 4.12 -5.53 9.45
N ILE A 138 3.78 -5.06 10.64
CA ILE A 138 2.43 -4.60 10.95
C ILE A 138 2.03 -3.35 10.15
N LEU A 139 2.99 -2.50 9.75
CA LEU A 139 2.69 -1.23 9.04
C LEU A 139 2.08 -1.45 7.64
N PRO A 140 2.61 -2.30 6.76
CA PRO A 140 1.93 -2.62 5.50
C PRO A 140 0.49 -3.12 5.70
N ILE A 141 0.23 -3.90 6.75
CA ILE A 141 -1.11 -4.38 7.09
C ILE A 141 -2.02 -3.22 7.51
N LEU A 142 -1.54 -2.35 8.39
CA LEU A 142 -2.29 -1.17 8.83
C LEU A 142 -2.57 -0.21 7.67
N ILE A 143 -1.61 0.00 6.77
CA ILE A 143 -1.82 0.79 5.56
C ILE A 143 -2.85 0.11 4.66
N ALA A 144 -2.76 -1.19 4.42
CA ALA A 144 -3.74 -1.95 3.64
C ALA A 144 -5.16 -1.76 4.18
N LEU A 145 -5.34 -1.93 5.50
CA LEU A 145 -6.62 -1.70 6.17
C LEU A 145 -7.08 -0.25 5.99
N SER A 146 -6.19 0.73 6.18
CA SER A 146 -6.57 2.14 6.02
C SER A 146 -7.16 2.44 4.64
N ARG A 147 -6.62 1.82 3.57
CA ARG A 147 -7.13 2.03 2.21
C ARG A 147 -8.53 1.46 2.01
N ILE A 148 -8.85 0.36 2.70
CA ILE A 148 -10.19 -0.26 2.67
C ILE A 148 -11.18 0.59 3.47
N PHE A 149 -10.83 0.94 4.71
CA PHE A 149 -11.68 1.75 5.60
C PHE A 149 -11.98 3.14 5.02
N LEU A 150 -11.01 3.75 4.34
CA LEU A 150 -11.18 5.05 3.67
C LEU A 150 -11.89 4.97 2.31
N GLY A 151 -12.30 3.76 1.86
CA GLY A 151 -13.17 3.56 0.70
C GLY A 151 -12.50 3.64 -0.67
N VAL A 152 -11.16 3.59 -0.73
CA VAL A 152 -10.42 3.82 -1.99
C VAL A 152 -9.88 2.55 -2.65
N HIS A 153 -9.82 1.43 -1.92
CA HIS A 153 -9.36 0.13 -2.42
C HIS A 153 -10.21 -1.03 -1.88
N TYR A 154 -10.30 -2.09 -2.66
CA TYR A 154 -10.80 -3.39 -2.22
C TYR A 154 -9.70 -4.20 -1.50
N PRO A 155 -10.05 -5.23 -0.69
CA PRO A 155 -9.08 -6.10 -0.07
C PRO A 155 -8.06 -6.69 -1.05
N SER A 156 -8.47 -7.20 -2.20
CA SER A 156 -7.55 -7.78 -3.20
C SER A 156 -6.60 -6.75 -3.79
N ASP A 157 -6.99 -5.47 -3.94
CA ASP A 157 -6.10 -4.41 -4.41
C ASP A 157 -4.90 -4.24 -3.47
N THR A 158 -5.15 -4.35 -2.16
CA THR A 158 -4.11 -4.21 -1.14
C THR A 158 -3.24 -5.46 -1.03
N ILE A 159 -3.83 -6.67 -1.17
CA ILE A 159 -3.08 -7.92 -1.21
C ILE A 159 -2.13 -7.94 -2.42
N ILE A 160 -2.63 -7.61 -3.61
CA ILE A 160 -1.80 -7.52 -4.82
C ILE A 160 -0.74 -6.43 -4.68
N GLY A 161 -1.07 -5.30 -4.05
CA GLY A 161 -0.10 -4.26 -3.71
C GLY A 161 1.02 -4.76 -2.80
N PHE A 162 0.68 -5.49 -1.74
CA PHE A 162 1.65 -6.11 -0.84
C PHE A 162 2.58 -7.09 -1.58
N LEU A 163 2.01 -8.00 -2.36
CA LEU A 163 2.77 -8.97 -3.15
C LEU A 163 3.69 -8.28 -4.17
N LEU A 164 3.22 -7.23 -4.83
CA LEU A 164 4.04 -6.43 -5.74
C LEU A 164 5.22 -5.79 -5.02
N GLY A 165 4.99 -5.22 -3.83
CA GLY A 165 6.06 -4.65 -3.01
C GLY A 165 7.12 -5.69 -2.62
N CYS A 166 6.68 -6.87 -2.17
CA CYS A 166 7.57 -7.99 -1.84
C CYS A 166 8.39 -8.44 -3.05
N THR A 167 7.75 -8.61 -4.21
CA THR A 167 8.42 -9.05 -5.44
C THR A 167 9.49 -8.05 -5.90
N CYS A 168 9.16 -6.75 -5.94
CA CYS A 168 10.09 -5.72 -6.37
C CYS A 168 11.27 -5.58 -5.41
N TYR A 169 11.03 -5.63 -4.09
CA TYR A 169 12.09 -5.67 -3.08
C TYR A 169 13.01 -6.88 -3.29
N TYR A 170 12.44 -8.08 -3.47
CA TYR A 170 13.22 -9.30 -3.65
C TYR A 170 14.10 -9.24 -4.91
N ILE A 171 13.57 -8.79 -6.05
CA ILE A 171 14.34 -8.59 -7.28
C ILE A 171 15.50 -7.62 -7.04
N ALA A 172 15.24 -6.49 -6.38
CA ALA A 172 16.28 -5.50 -6.09
C ALA A 172 17.36 -6.05 -5.15
N SER A 173 16.98 -6.82 -4.13
CA SER A 173 17.93 -7.43 -3.20
C SER A 173 18.84 -8.45 -3.88
N LEU A 174 18.34 -9.25 -4.83
CA LEU A 174 19.16 -10.19 -5.60
C LEU A 174 20.19 -9.53 -6.53
N ILE A 175 19.97 -8.28 -6.91
CA ILE A 175 20.89 -7.54 -7.80
C ILE A 175 22.03 -6.90 -6.98
N LEU A 176 21.77 -6.57 -5.71
CA LEU A 176 22.73 -5.87 -4.85
C LEU A 176 23.51 -6.80 -3.91
N THR A 177 23.14 -8.08 -3.81
CA THR A 177 23.92 -9.15 -3.16
C THR A 177 24.91 -9.77 -4.13
#